data_df98d3c897c25d786b3237f9cbff3e02
#
_entry.id   df98d3c897c25d786b3237f9cbff3e02
#
_cell.length_a   1.000
_cell.length_b   1.000
_cell.length_c   1.000
_cell.angle_alpha   90.00
_cell.angle_beta   90.00
_cell.angle_gamma   90.00
#
_symmetry.space_group_name_H-M   'P 1'
#
loop_
_entity.id
_entity.type
_entity.pdbx_description
1 polymer ?
#
loop_
_entity_poly.entity_id
_entity_poly.type
_entity_poly.pdbx_seq_one_letter_code
_entity_poly.pdbx_strand_id
1 'polypeptide(L)'
;MKENVEKFDPLAREADNCHPIFRVAPSTVEFNKLRKRLLRHIRQAFDDFSMLSSGKKWLIALSGGKDSYGLLALLLDLKWRGLLPVEILACNLDQGQPGFPKHILPDFLNSYQIPYRIEYQDTYSIVTDKLAHTQTYCSLCSRLRRGNLYRIAREEGCSALVLGHHRDDVLETFFMNLFHGGRLAAMPGKLMNDEGDLFVLRPLVYAAEEDMEKFSQEMQFPIIPCNLCGSQDGLQRNVMKEMLKDIERKMPGRKETMIRALTNVRPSHLLDKKFFDFKNLL
;
A
#
# COMPACT_ATOMS: atom_id res chain seq x y z
N MET A 1 42.14 2.24 0.81
CA MET A 1 41.21 2.54 1.93
C MET A 1 40.25 1.38 2.01
N LYS A 2 40.34 0.59 3.08
CA LYS A 2 39.44 -0.55 3.30
C LYS A 2 38.18 0.01 3.97
N GLU A 3 37.07 0.00 3.28
CA GLU A 3 35.76 0.32 3.86
C GLU A 3 35.44 -0.72 4.93
N ASN A 4 35.28 -0.25 6.15
CA ASN A 4 34.75 -1.04 7.26
C ASN A 4 33.25 -1.28 6.99
N VAL A 5 32.94 -2.42 6.42
CA VAL A 5 31.58 -2.98 6.48
C VAL A 5 31.41 -3.46 7.91
N GLU A 6 30.73 -2.68 8.74
CA GLU A 6 30.29 -3.12 10.06
C GLU A 6 29.47 -4.40 9.91
N LYS A 7 30.03 -5.51 10.40
CA LYS A 7 29.33 -6.79 10.43
C LYS A 7 28.10 -6.65 11.33
N PHE A 8 26.95 -6.92 10.77
CA PHE A 8 25.69 -7.03 11.50
C PHE A 8 25.83 -8.02 12.67
N ASP A 9 25.75 -7.52 13.90
CA ASP A 9 25.78 -8.35 15.12
C ASP A 9 24.35 -8.74 15.50
N PRO A 10 23.98 -10.04 15.42
CA PRO A 10 22.66 -10.52 15.83
C PRO A 10 22.37 -10.34 17.33
N LEU A 11 23.40 -10.13 18.18
CA LEU A 11 23.27 -9.97 19.63
C LEU A 11 22.93 -8.52 20.04
N ALA A 12 23.05 -7.55 19.14
CA ALA A 12 22.55 -6.18 19.37
C ALA A 12 21.00 -6.10 19.50
N ARG A 13 20.31 -7.24 19.47
CA ARG A 13 18.85 -7.34 19.60
C ARG A 13 18.27 -6.89 20.94
N GLU A 14 19.07 -6.90 22.01
CA GLU A 14 18.57 -6.60 23.37
C GLU A 14 18.47 -5.11 23.69
N ALA A 15 19.21 -4.24 23.02
CA ALA A 15 19.19 -2.81 23.32
C ALA A 15 18.12 -2.00 22.57
N ASP A 16 17.74 -2.41 21.34
CA ASP A 16 16.73 -1.74 20.51
C ASP A 16 15.67 -2.74 20.04
N ASN A 17 14.53 -2.77 20.70
CA ASN A 17 13.38 -3.64 20.35
C ASN A 17 12.71 -3.24 19.02
N CYS A 18 13.49 -2.81 18.00
CA CYS A 18 13.02 -2.39 16.69
C CYS A 18 14.04 -2.66 15.58
N HIS A 19 13.54 -2.81 14.33
CA HIS A 19 14.38 -3.01 13.16
C HIS A 19 15.35 -1.83 12.96
N PRO A 20 16.61 -2.04 12.48
CA PRO A 20 17.61 -0.99 12.26
C PRO A 20 17.15 0.21 11.42
N ILE A 21 16.16 0.03 10.53
CA ILE A 21 15.52 1.11 9.75
C ILE A 21 14.97 2.24 10.63
N PHE A 22 14.68 1.95 11.92
CA PHE A 22 14.18 2.93 12.88
C PHE A 22 15.28 3.71 13.64
N ARG A 23 16.57 3.48 13.34
CA ARG A 23 17.68 4.21 13.96
C ARG A 23 17.67 5.71 13.65
N VAL A 24 17.10 6.08 12.50
CA VAL A 24 16.94 7.49 12.09
C VAL A 24 15.71 8.15 12.68
N ALA A 25 14.80 7.37 13.27
CA ALA A 25 13.55 7.87 13.81
C ALA A 25 13.78 8.65 15.11
N PRO A 26 12.98 9.71 15.37
CA PRO A 26 13.07 10.44 16.62
C PRO A 26 12.60 9.59 17.80
N SER A 27 13.26 9.72 18.95
CA SER A 27 12.89 9.03 20.21
C SER A 27 11.76 9.72 20.98
N THR A 28 10.90 10.48 20.29
CA THR A 28 9.79 11.23 20.90
C THR A 28 8.61 10.34 21.29
N VAL A 29 7.89 10.75 22.33
CA VAL A 29 6.65 10.07 22.77
C VAL A 29 5.60 10.06 21.66
N GLU A 30 5.50 11.16 20.92
CA GLU A 30 4.57 11.36 19.81
C GLU A 30 4.83 10.38 18.68
N PHE A 31 6.09 10.24 18.23
CA PHE A 31 6.48 9.27 17.23
C PHE A 31 6.20 7.83 17.68
N ASN A 32 6.55 7.50 18.91
CA ASN A 32 6.29 6.18 19.45
C ASN A 32 4.79 5.85 19.53
N LYS A 33 3.93 6.82 19.87
CA LYS A 33 2.46 6.66 19.82
C LYS A 33 1.96 6.45 18.39
N LEU A 34 2.47 7.24 17.43
CA LEU A 34 2.14 7.13 16.01
C LEU A 34 2.52 5.75 15.47
N ARG A 35 3.76 5.31 15.67
CA ARG A 35 4.24 3.98 15.27
C ARG A 35 3.38 2.87 15.87
N LYS A 36 3.10 2.90 17.18
CA LYS A 36 2.22 1.91 17.84
C LYS A 36 0.81 1.88 17.25
N ARG A 37 0.24 3.04 16.90
CA ARG A 37 -1.07 3.14 16.26
C ARG A 37 -1.07 2.49 14.88
N LEU A 38 -0.08 2.80 14.02
CA LEU A 38 0.07 2.20 12.70
C LEU A 38 0.26 0.69 12.76
N LEU A 39 1.12 0.20 13.66
CA LEU A 39 1.31 -1.25 13.87
C LEU A 39 0.03 -1.94 14.36
N ARG A 40 -0.78 -1.29 15.20
CA ARG A 40 -2.07 -1.82 15.62
C ARG A 40 -3.04 -1.94 14.46
N HIS A 41 -3.11 -0.93 13.57
CA HIS A 41 -3.97 -0.97 12.38
C HIS A 41 -3.55 -2.08 11.40
N ILE A 42 -2.24 -2.29 11.20
CA ILE A 42 -1.74 -3.39 10.36
C ILE A 42 -2.11 -4.75 10.98
N ARG A 43 -1.93 -4.92 12.28
CA ARG A 43 -2.29 -6.18 12.96
C ARG A 43 -3.80 -6.42 12.88
N GLN A 44 -4.62 -5.40 13.09
CA GLN A 44 -6.06 -5.49 12.89
C GLN A 44 -6.40 -5.95 11.46
N ALA A 45 -5.74 -5.39 10.43
CA ALA A 45 -5.95 -5.84 9.05
C ALA A 45 -5.49 -7.29 8.83
N PHE A 46 -4.39 -7.72 9.48
CA PHE A 46 -3.96 -9.11 9.44
C PHE A 46 -5.02 -10.06 10.00
N ASP A 47 -5.62 -9.70 11.11
CA ASP A 47 -6.65 -10.51 11.79
C ASP A 47 -7.96 -10.50 10.99
N ASP A 48 -8.50 -9.32 10.67
CA ASP A 48 -9.79 -9.17 9.99
C ASP A 48 -9.83 -9.83 8.61
N PHE A 49 -8.70 -9.83 7.87
CA PHE A 49 -8.61 -10.39 6.53
C PHE A 49 -7.78 -11.69 6.47
N SER A 50 -7.40 -12.27 7.60
CA SER A 50 -6.57 -13.49 7.68
C SER A 50 -5.36 -13.42 6.74
N MET A 51 -4.62 -12.30 6.76
CA MET A 51 -3.53 -12.06 5.80
C MET A 51 -2.35 -13.00 6.02
N LEU A 52 -2.04 -13.38 7.27
CA LEU A 52 -0.92 -14.28 7.60
C LEU A 52 -1.08 -15.68 7.01
N SER A 53 -2.30 -16.09 6.65
CA SER A 53 -2.56 -17.35 5.92
C SER A 53 -2.19 -17.30 4.43
N SER A 54 -1.71 -16.16 3.92
CA SER A 54 -1.44 -15.91 2.50
C SER A 54 -0.06 -16.39 2.05
N GLY A 55 0.48 -17.46 2.68
CA GLY A 55 1.75 -18.08 2.33
C GLY A 55 2.95 -17.42 3.04
N LYS A 56 4.17 -17.86 2.64
CA LYS A 56 5.40 -17.61 3.41
C LYS A 56 6.31 -16.53 2.83
N LYS A 57 6.12 -16.10 1.57
CA LYS A 57 6.95 -15.08 0.91
C LYS A 57 6.06 -14.03 0.26
N TRP A 58 6.30 -12.76 0.58
CA TRP A 58 5.53 -11.62 0.12
C TRP A 58 6.36 -10.66 -0.71
N LEU A 59 5.84 -10.24 -1.85
CA LEU A 59 6.40 -9.19 -2.67
C LEU A 59 5.81 -7.84 -2.24
N ILE A 60 6.62 -6.93 -1.73
CA ILE A 60 6.21 -5.57 -1.35
C ILE A 60 6.43 -4.64 -2.54
N ALA A 61 5.36 -4.09 -3.10
CA ALA A 61 5.48 -3.13 -4.19
C ALA A 61 5.99 -1.78 -3.65
N LEU A 62 7.24 -1.46 -3.96
CA LEU A 62 7.92 -0.25 -3.51
C LEU A 62 7.97 0.77 -4.65
N SER A 63 7.04 1.74 -4.62
CA SER A 63 6.94 2.78 -5.65
C SER A 63 7.93 3.94 -5.47
N GLY A 64 8.59 4.03 -4.33
CA GLY A 64 9.37 5.21 -3.92
C GLY A 64 8.54 6.30 -3.26
N GLY A 65 7.23 6.13 -3.14
CA GLY A 65 6.35 7.06 -2.42
C GLY A 65 6.26 6.78 -0.91
N LYS A 66 5.80 7.77 -0.15
CA LYS A 66 5.70 7.76 1.32
C LYS A 66 5.05 6.50 1.89
N ASP A 67 3.95 6.06 1.28
CA ASP A 67 3.16 4.94 1.79
C ASP A 67 3.83 3.60 1.57
N SER A 68 4.53 3.43 0.45
CA SER A 68 5.28 2.21 0.15
C SER A 68 6.51 2.05 1.04
N TYR A 69 7.24 3.12 1.32
CA TYR A 69 8.33 3.11 2.30
C TYR A 69 7.81 2.85 3.72
N GLY A 70 6.73 3.55 4.10
CA GLY A 70 6.11 3.37 5.42
C GLY A 70 5.61 1.95 5.64
N LEU A 71 4.95 1.36 4.64
CA LEU A 71 4.54 -0.04 4.66
C LEU A 71 5.72 -0.98 4.87
N LEU A 72 6.78 -0.84 4.06
CA LEU A 72 7.98 -1.68 4.15
C LEU A 72 8.60 -1.60 5.55
N ALA A 73 8.80 -0.39 6.09
CA ALA A 73 9.39 -0.18 7.42
C ALA A 73 8.55 -0.83 8.53
N LEU A 74 7.22 -0.66 8.50
CA LEU A 74 6.32 -1.22 9.50
C LEU A 74 6.25 -2.76 9.42
N LEU A 75 6.29 -3.35 8.22
CA LEU A 75 6.34 -4.80 8.05
C LEU A 75 7.69 -5.38 8.52
N LEU A 76 8.80 -4.70 8.24
CA LEU A 76 10.12 -5.09 8.75
C LEU A 76 10.16 -5.03 10.28
N ASP A 77 9.52 -4.04 10.91
CA ASP A 77 9.42 -3.95 12.36
C ASP A 77 8.62 -5.11 12.96
N LEU A 78 7.48 -5.47 12.34
CA LEU A 78 6.70 -6.63 12.76
C LEU A 78 7.48 -7.94 12.60
N LYS A 79 8.21 -8.07 11.48
CA LYS A 79 9.06 -9.24 11.25
C LYS A 79 10.19 -9.34 12.27
N TRP A 80 10.86 -8.22 12.57
CA TRP A 80 11.91 -8.14 13.59
C TRP A 80 11.44 -8.59 14.96
N ARG A 81 10.21 -8.25 15.32
CA ARG A 81 9.55 -8.63 16.58
C ARG A 81 9.01 -10.07 16.58
N GLY A 82 9.16 -10.83 15.50
CA GLY A 82 8.59 -12.17 15.37
C GLY A 82 7.06 -12.21 15.16
N LEU A 83 6.43 -11.08 14.86
CA LEU A 83 4.99 -10.96 14.66
C LEU A 83 4.56 -11.12 13.19
N LEU A 84 5.50 -11.21 12.28
CA LEU A 84 5.28 -11.43 10.84
C LEU A 84 6.17 -12.59 10.36
N PRO A 85 5.68 -13.83 10.37
CA PRO A 85 6.45 -15.04 10.03
C PRO A 85 6.51 -15.28 8.50
N VAL A 86 6.85 -14.24 7.72
CA VAL A 86 6.97 -14.32 6.26
C VAL A 86 8.31 -13.78 5.79
N GLU A 87 8.76 -14.24 4.62
CA GLU A 87 9.87 -13.63 3.91
C GLU A 87 9.38 -12.38 3.17
N ILE A 88 10.18 -11.33 3.17
CA ILE A 88 9.88 -10.06 2.49
C ILE A 88 10.86 -9.87 1.35
N LEU A 89 10.34 -9.62 0.16
CA LEU A 89 11.07 -9.15 -1.01
C LEU A 89 10.50 -7.80 -1.44
N ALA A 90 11.30 -6.73 -1.38
CA ALA A 90 10.90 -5.44 -1.93
C ALA A 90 11.03 -5.47 -3.46
N CYS A 91 10.06 -4.90 -4.17
CA CYS A 91 10.12 -4.84 -5.63
C CYS A 91 9.74 -3.45 -6.12
N ASN A 92 10.61 -2.86 -6.94
CA ASN A 92 10.29 -1.66 -7.71
C ASN A 92 10.17 -2.00 -9.19
N LEU A 93 9.15 -1.45 -9.83
CA LEU A 93 9.00 -1.46 -11.27
C LEU A 93 9.40 -0.08 -11.81
N ASP A 94 10.59 0.03 -12.37
CA ASP A 94 11.06 1.20 -13.13
C ASP A 94 10.35 1.20 -14.47
N GLN A 95 9.46 2.17 -14.68
CA GLN A 95 8.61 2.28 -15.85
C GLN A 95 9.27 3.03 -17.01
N GLY A 96 10.57 3.37 -16.92
CA GLY A 96 11.29 4.14 -17.93
C GLY A 96 10.96 5.63 -17.94
N GLN A 97 10.48 6.16 -16.83
CA GLN A 97 10.11 7.58 -16.73
C GLN A 97 11.35 8.48 -16.87
N PRO A 98 11.30 9.54 -17.68
CA PRO A 98 12.40 10.49 -17.77
C PRO A 98 12.74 11.10 -16.40
N GLY A 99 14.03 11.08 -16.04
CA GLY A 99 14.49 11.65 -14.76
C GLY A 99 14.25 10.79 -13.52
N PHE A 100 13.81 9.53 -13.67
CA PHE A 100 13.66 8.63 -12.52
C PHE A 100 15.03 8.36 -11.86
N PRO A 101 15.21 8.64 -10.56
CA PRO A 101 16.51 8.52 -9.88
C PRO A 101 16.79 7.05 -9.51
N LYS A 102 17.37 6.29 -10.42
CA LYS A 102 17.57 4.83 -10.33
C LYS A 102 18.40 4.37 -9.13
N HIS A 103 19.22 5.25 -8.53
CA HIS A 103 20.11 4.90 -7.41
C HIS A 103 19.40 4.95 -6.03
N ILE A 104 18.39 5.79 -5.85
CA ILE A 104 17.79 6.05 -4.53
C ILE A 104 17.26 4.77 -3.87
N LEU A 105 16.48 3.97 -4.59
CA LEU A 105 15.90 2.76 -4.02
C LEU A 105 16.95 1.69 -3.72
N PRO A 106 17.87 1.35 -4.65
CA PRO A 106 18.95 0.41 -4.34
C PRO A 106 19.81 0.86 -3.16
N ASP A 107 20.22 2.12 -3.08
CA ASP A 107 21.04 2.65 -1.99
C ASP A 107 20.32 2.51 -0.64
N PHE A 108 19.04 2.89 -0.59
CA PHE A 108 18.22 2.72 0.61
C PHE A 108 18.08 1.24 1.02
N LEU A 109 17.75 0.36 0.10
CA LEU A 109 17.52 -1.06 0.40
C LEU A 109 18.82 -1.77 0.81
N ASN A 110 19.94 -1.46 0.17
CA ASN A 110 21.26 -1.98 0.51
C ASN A 110 21.71 -1.51 1.90
N SER A 111 21.45 -0.26 2.28
CA SER A 111 21.85 0.28 3.60
C SER A 111 21.22 -0.47 4.78
N TYR A 112 20.06 -1.09 4.57
CA TYR A 112 19.35 -1.89 5.57
C TYR A 112 19.37 -3.40 5.27
N GLN A 113 20.13 -3.86 4.26
CA GLN A 113 20.24 -5.26 3.84
C GLN A 113 18.87 -5.90 3.54
N ILE A 114 17.97 -5.12 2.94
CA ILE A 114 16.64 -5.58 2.57
C ILE A 114 16.72 -6.30 1.23
N PRO A 115 16.26 -7.56 1.10
CA PRO A 115 16.19 -8.24 -0.20
C PRO A 115 15.27 -7.50 -1.16
N TYR A 116 15.76 -7.25 -2.39
CA TYR A 116 14.97 -6.52 -3.36
C TYR A 116 15.21 -6.96 -4.80
N ARG A 117 14.25 -6.63 -5.66
CA ARG A 117 14.34 -6.71 -7.12
C ARG A 117 13.91 -5.39 -7.75
N ILE A 118 14.75 -4.82 -8.62
CA ILE A 118 14.38 -3.71 -9.48
C ILE A 118 14.15 -4.28 -10.88
N GLU A 119 12.95 -4.10 -11.40
CA GLU A 119 12.58 -4.53 -12.75
C GLU A 119 12.41 -3.30 -13.63
N TYR A 120 13.12 -3.27 -14.76
CA TYR A 120 12.94 -2.26 -15.79
C TYR A 120 11.92 -2.74 -16.81
N GLN A 121 10.87 -1.97 -17.01
CA GLN A 121 9.88 -2.23 -18.05
C GLN A 121 9.40 -0.90 -18.62
N ASP A 122 9.74 -0.59 -19.85
CA ASP A 122 9.30 0.64 -20.51
C ASP A 122 7.78 0.62 -20.77
N THR A 123 7.02 0.85 -19.72
CA THR A 123 5.57 1.02 -19.80
C THR A 123 5.20 2.47 -20.09
N TYR A 124 6.12 3.41 -19.87
CA TYR A 124 5.91 4.82 -20.13
C TYR A 124 5.69 5.10 -21.62
N SER A 125 6.61 4.63 -22.49
CA SER A 125 6.47 4.77 -23.95
C SER A 125 5.20 4.12 -24.47
N ILE A 126 4.86 2.90 -23.98
CA ILE A 126 3.65 2.18 -24.40
C ILE A 126 2.39 2.99 -24.07
N VAL A 127 2.38 3.65 -22.93
CA VAL A 127 1.22 4.43 -22.49
C VAL A 127 1.14 5.76 -23.22
N THR A 128 2.27 6.46 -23.44
CA THR A 128 2.30 7.73 -24.18
C THR A 128 1.91 7.55 -25.64
N ASP A 129 2.35 6.48 -26.31
CA ASP A 129 2.02 6.20 -27.73
C ASP A 129 0.53 5.86 -27.90
N LYS A 130 -0.08 5.14 -26.95
CA LYS A 130 -1.50 4.77 -27.03
C LYS A 130 -2.46 5.91 -26.66
N LEU A 131 -2.01 6.94 -25.99
CA LEU A 131 -2.83 8.12 -25.65
C LEU A 131 -3.28 8.95 -26.85
N ALA A 132 -2.60 8.84 -28.00
CA ALA A 132 -3.06 9.45 -29.24
C ALA A 132 -4.44 8.90 -29.71
N HIS A 133 -4.95 7.82 -29.11
CA HIS A 133 -6.10 7.06 -29.60
C HIS A 133 -7.14 6.61 -28.55
N THR A 134 -7.62 7.47 -27.62
CA THR A 134 -8.93 7.26 -26.97
C THR A 134 -9.09 6.50 -25.63
N GLN A 135 -8.04 6.19 -24.86
CA GLN A 135 -8.23 5.56 -23.53
C GLN A 135 -7.63 6.37 -22.39
N THR A 136 -8.23 6.26 -21.17
CA THR A 136 -7.72 6.93 -19.98
C THR A 136 -6.36 6.37 -19.56
N TYR A 137 -5.37 7.25 -19.46
CA TYR A 137 -3.96 6.99 -19.13
C TYR A 137 -3.80 6.07 -17.89
N CYS A 138 -4.52 6.37 -16.81
CA CYS A 138 -4.34 5.67 -15.54
C CYS A 138 -4.83 4.22 -15.54
N SER A 139 -5.89 3.89 -16.26
CA SER A 139 -6.43 2.53 -16.28
C SER A 139 -5.48 1.56 -16.99
N LEU A 140 -4.88 1.98 -18.11
CA LEU A 140 -3.90 1.16 -18.85
C LEU A 140 -2.60 1.03 -18.05
N CYS A 141 -2.07 2.14 -17.54
CA CYS A 141 -0.84 2.15 -16.73
C CYS A 141 -0.97 1.25 -15.49
N SER A 142 -2.06 1.37 -14.75
CA SER A 142 -2.29 0.55 -13.55
C SER A 142 -2.44 -0.94 -13.88
N ARG A 143 -3.04 -1.29 -15.02
CA ARG A 143 -3.19 -2.67 -15.48
C ARG A 143 -1.84 -3.27 -15.89
N LEU A 144 -1.03 -2.56 -16.68
CA LEU A 144 0.30 -3.00 -17.08
C LEU A 144 1.22 -3.16 -15.87
N ARG A 145 1.21 -2.19 -14.97
CA ARG A 145 1.99 -2.25 -13.73
C ARG A 145 1.60 -3.47 -12.89
N ARG A 146 0.32 -3.73 -12.73
CA ARG A 146 -0.18 -4.87 -11.96
C ARG A 146 0.23 -6.19 -12.60
N GLY A 147 0.08 -6.34 -13.92
CA GLY A 147 0.49 -7.54 -14.66
C GLY A 147 1.98 -7.84 -14.49
N ASN A 148 2.85 -6.84 -14.60
CA ASN A 148 4.27 -6.99 -14.37
C ASN A 148 4.60 -7.42 -12.91
N LEU A 149 3.96 -6.79 -11.93
CA LEU A 149 4.16 -7.17 -10.52
C LEU A 149 3.69 -8.61 -10.24
N TYR A 150 2.61 -9.08 -10.86
CA TYR A 150 2.16 -10.47 -10.75
C TYR A 150 3.17 -11.44 -11.38
N ARG A 151 3.70 -11.13 -12.57
CA ARG A 151 4.76 -11.90 -13.21
C ARG A 151 5.98 -12.03 -12.30
N ILE A 152 6.48 -10.91 -11.79
CA ILE A 152 7.64 -10.89 -10.89
C ILE A 152 7.37 -11.69 -9.61
N ALA A 153 6.18 -11.55 -9.02
CA ALA A 153 5.81 -12.31 -7.82
C ALA A 153 5.86 -13.83 -8.06
N ARG A 154 5.42 -14.28 -9.23
CA ARG A 154 5.51 -15.70 -9.63
C ARG A 154 6.96 -16.16 -9.82
N GLU A 155 7.76 -15.39 -10.56
CA GLU A 155 9.18 -15.68 -10.81
C GLU A 155 9.97 -15.80 -9.50
N GLU A 156 9.64 -14.98 -8.51
CA GLU A 156 10.28 -14.97 -7.19
C GLU A 156 9.66 -15.98 -6.19
N GLY A 157 8.67 -16.76 -6.60
CA GLY A 157 7.98 -17.71 -5.73
C GLY A 157 7.22 -17.05 -4.57
N CYS A 158 6.78 -15.79 -4.76
CA CYS A 158 5.96 -15.09 -3.78
C CYS A 158 4.51 -15.57 -3.85
N SER A 159 3.87 -15.68 -2.70
CA SER A 159 2.46 -16.06 -2.57
C SER A 159 1.53 -14.86 -2.51
N ALA A 160 2.07 -13.67 -2.26
CA ALA A 160 1.29 -12.45 -2.18
C ALA A 160 2.04 -11.23 -2.72
N LEU A 161 1.27 -10.32 -3.35
CA LEU A 161 1.65 -8.96 -3.68
C LEU A 161 1.07 -8.01 -2.63
N VAL A 162 1.92 -7.23 -1.97
CA VAL A 162 1.53 -6.31 -0.90
C VAL A 162 1.64 -4.86 -1.38
N LEU A 163 0.57 -4.10 -1.21
CA LEU A 163 0.42 -2.74 -1.71
C LEU A 163 0.20 -1.75 -0.58
N GLY A 164 0.79 -0.55 -0.70
CA GLY A 164 0.73 0.52 0.29
C GLY A 164 -0.54 1.37 0.26
N HIS A 165 -1.69 0.82 -0.17
CA HIS A 165 -2.96 1.54 -0.13
C HIS A 165 -3.45 1.67 1.31
N HIS A 166 -3.81 2.89 1.70
CA HIS A 166 -4.25 3.25 3.05
C HIS A 166 -5.78 3.51 3.12
N ARG A 167 -6.29 3.84 4.31
CA ARG A 167 -7.72 4.09 4.58
C ARG A 167 -8.35 5.08 3.60
N ASP A 168 -7.65 6.18 3.34
CA ASP A 168 -8.19 7.23 2.50
C ASP A 168 -8.30 6.81 1.03
N ASP A 169 -7.36 5.99 0.50
CA ASP A 169 -7.48 5.35 -0.83
C ASP A 169 -8.71 4.45 -0.94
N VAL A 170 -9.01 3.70 0.12
CA VAL A 170 -10.20 2.83 0.18
C VAL A 170 -11.47 3.67 0.07
N LEU A 171 -11.55 4.78 0.82
CA LEU A 171 -12.70 5.70 0.80
C LEU A 171 -12.81 6.43 -0.55
N GLU A 172 -11.72 6.96 -1.09
CA GLU A 172 -11.70 7.58 -2.41
C GLU A 172 -12.23 6.62 -3.48
N THR A 173 -11.75 5.37 -3.46
CA THR A 173 -12.22 4.34 -4.40
C THR A 173 -13.69 4.00 -4.19
N PHE A 174 -14.16 3.94 -2.95
CA PHE A 174 -15.56 3.71 -2.65
C PHE A 174 -16.44 4.83 -3.24
N PHE A 175 -16.08 6.10 -3.02
CA PHE A 175 -16.86 7.22 -3.54
C PHE A 175 -16.76 7.36 -5.07
N MET A 176 -15.62 7.04 -5.67
CA MET A 176 -15.52 6.95 -7.13
C MET A 176 -16.47 5.87 -7.70
N ASN A 177 -16.52 4.69 -7.08
CA ASN A 177 -17.45 3.64 -7.48
C ASN A 177 -18.92 4.03 -7.26
N LEU A 178 -19.21 4.72 -6.14
CA LEU A 178 -20.55 5.18 -5.81
C LEU A 178 -21.06 6.22 -6.81
N PHE A 179 -20.27 7.26 -7.10
CA PHE A 179 -20.70 8.41 -7.90
C PHE A 179 -20.55 8.19 -9.40
N HIS A 180 -19.54 7.45 -9.82
CA HIS A 180 -19.24 7.26 -11.25
C HIS A 180 -19.47 5.82 -11.71
N GLY A 181 -19.36 4.84 -10.82
CA GLY A 181 -19.50 3.42 -11.16
C GLY A 181 -20.88 2.84 -10.87
N GLY A 182 -21.76 3.53 -10.16
CA GLY A 182 -23.07 3.01 -9.72
C GLY A 182 -22.95 1.73 -8.88
N ARG A 183 -21.87 1.59 -8.09
CA ARG A 183 -21.56 0.38 -7.34
C ARG A 183 -21.15 0.70 -5.91
N LEU A 184 -21.62 -0.09 -4.95
CA LEU A 184 -21.12 -0.10 -3.58
C LEU A 184 -19.89 -1.03 -3.49
N ALA A 185 -18.73 -0.54 -3.87
CA ALA A 185 -17.49 -1.31 -3.89
C ALA A 185 -16.29 -0.42 -3.53
N ALA A 186 -15.35 -0.97 -2.77
CA ALA A 186 -14.10 -0.32 -2.37
C ALA A 186 -12.90 -1.21 -2.72
N MET A 187 -11.71 -0.85 -2.24
CA MET A 187 -10.54 -1.74 -2.28
C MET A 187 -10.61 -2.73 -1.12
N PRO A 188 -10.65 -4.05 -1.35
CA PRO A 188 -10.61 -5.02 -0.26
C PRO A 188 -9.22 -5.07 0.37
N GLY A 189 -9.15 -5.40 1.68
CA GLY A 189 -7.88 -5.60 2.38
C GLY A 189 -7.10 -6.80 1.84
N LYS A 190 -7.81 -7.86 1.42
CA LYS A 190 -7.26 -9.06 0.80
C LYS A 190 -8.11 -9.46 -0.39
N LEU A 191 -7.47 -9.84 -1.48
CA LEU A 191 -8.11 -10.31 -2.72
C LEU A 191 -7.24 -11.41 -3.34
N MET A 192 -7.87 -12.40 -3.93
CA MET A 192 -7.20 -13.32 -4.85
C MET A 192 -7.18 -12.66 -6.25
N ASN A 193 -6.05 -12.75 -6.97
CA ASN A 193 -5.99 -12.28 -8.36
C ASN A 193 -6.92 -13.13 -9.26
N ASP A 194 -7.14 -12.65 -10.49
CA ASP A 194 -8.07 -13.30 -11.41
C ASP A 194 -7.62 -14.71 -11.85
N GLU A 195 -6.31 -14.97 -11.82
CA GLU A 195 -5.71 -16.29 -12.11
C GLU A 195 -5.81 -17.28 -10.94
N GLY A 196 -6.14 -16.81 -9.74
CA GLY A 196 -6.34 -17.64 -8.55
C GLY A 196 -5.06 -18.17 -7.88
N ASP A 197 -3.91 -17.56 -8.17
CA ASP A 197 -2.59 -18.05 -7.72
C ASP A 197 -1.85 -17.08 -6.79
N LEU A 198 -2.25 -15.80 -6.71
CA LEU A 198 -1.60 -14.78 -5.91
C LEU A 198 -2.61 -13.99 -5.07
N PHE A 199 -2.30 -13.79 -3.81
CA PHE A 199 -3.03 -12.84 -2.97
C PHE A 199 -2.55 -11.40 -3.23
N VAL A 200 -3.49 -10.47 -3.21
CA VAL A 200 -3.21 -9.03 -3.17
C VAL A 200 -3.61 -8.52 -1.78
N LEU A 201 -2.63 -8.02 -1.03
CA LEU A 201 -2.80 -7.60 0.36
C LEU A 201 -2.62 -6.09 0.50
N ARG A 202 -3.42 -5.47 1.36
CA ARG A 202 -3.36 -4.05 1.70
C ARG A 202 -3.36 -3.86 3.22
N PRO A 203 -2.20 -4.05 3.89
CA PRO A 203 -2.15 -3.98 5.36
C PRO A 203 -2.49 -2.61 5.94
N LEU A 204 -2.38 -1.54 5.15
CA LEU A 204 -2.63 -0.16 5.59
C LEU A 204 -4.11 0.27 5.46
N VAL A 205 -5.06 -0.62 5.15
CA VAL A 205 -6.49 -0.27 4.91
C VAL A 205 -7.16 0.49 6.05
N TYR A 206 -6.64 0.40 7.27
CA TYR A 206 -7.12 1.13 8.44
C TYR A 206 -6.24 2.33 8.82
N ALA A 207 -5.07 2.47 8.21
CA ALA A 207 -4.16 3.58 8.49
C ALA A 207 -4.63 4.87 7.83
N ALA A 208 -4.68 5.96 8.56
CA ALA A 208 -4.99 7.28 8.02
C ALA A 208 -3.84 7.82 7.15
N GLU A 209 -4.16 8.50 6.03
CA GLU A 209 -3.15 9.15 5.19
C GLU A 209 -2.28 10.14 6.00
N GLU A 210 -2.91 10.92 6.87
CA GLU A 210 -2.22 11.89 7.73
C GLU A 210 -1.20 11.26 8.67
N ASP A 211 -1.50 10.05 9.18
CA ASP A 211 -0.57 9.28 10.01
C ASP A 211 0.60 8.74 9.17
N MET A 212 0.34 8.28 7.94
CA MET A 212 1.39 7.83 7.03
C MET A 212 2.29 8.98 6.59
N GLU A 213 1.73 10.16 6.37
CA GLU A 213 2.48 11.37 6.02
C GLU A 213 3.42 11.79 7.15
N LYS A 214 2.90 11.92 8.39
CA LYS A 214 3.71 12.22 9.57
C LYS A 214 4.80 11.17 9.80
N PHE A 215 4.44 9.89 9.70
CA PHE A 215 5.38 8.80 9.87
C PHE A 215 6.52 8.87 8.85
N SER A 216 6.19 9.13 7.58
CA SER A 216 7.17 9.25 6.50
C SER A 216 8.12 10.44 6.70
N GLN A 217 7.60 11.59 7.15
CA GLN A 217 8.40 12.78 7.44
C GLN A 217 9.39 12.52 8.58
N GLU A 218 8.93 11.94 9.68
CA GLU A 218 9.77 11.62 10.85
C GLU A 218 10.83 10.55 10.54
N MET A 219 10.52 9.61 9.65
CA MET A 219 11.46 8.58 9.20
C MET A 219 12.42 9.08 8.11
N GLN A 220 12.24 10.31 7.59
CA GLN A 220 13.10 10.92 6.56
C GLN A 220 13.33 10.03 5.35
N PHE A 221 12.27 9.33 4.88
CA PHE A 221 12.42 8.47 3.71
C PHE A 221 12.83 9.26 2.46
N PRO A 222 13.70 8.69 1.60
CA PRO A 222 14.12 9.34 0.36
C PRO A 222 13.02 9.23 -0.70
N ILE A 223 11.96 10.06 -0.53
CA ILE A 223 10.79 10.02 -1.40
C ILE A 223 11.14 10.39 -2.82
N ILE A 224 10.72 9.56 -3.76
CA ILE A 224 10.81 9.83 -5.20
C ILE A 224 9.49 10.49 -5.63
N PRO A 225 9.51 11.75 -6.06
CA PRO A 225 8.30 12.43 -6.49
C PRO A 225 7.72 11.78 -7.75
N CYS A 226 6.40 11.52 -7.76
CA CYS A 226 5.69 11.03 -8.92
C CYS A 226 5.21 12.22 -9.76
N ASN A 227 5.91 12.56 -10.84
CA ASN A 227 5.60 13.73 -11.69
C ASN A 227 4.70 13.38 -12.90
N LEU A 228 4.09 12.19 -12.93
CA LEU A 228 3.59 11.61 -14.18
C LEU A 228 2.10 11.68 -14.42
N CYS A 229 1.28 11.96 -13.42
CA CYS A 229 -0.17 11.84 -13.57
C CYS A 229 -0.85 13.20 -13.76
N GLY A 230 -0.77 13.76 -14.96
CA GLY A 230 -1.70 14.78 -15.45
C GLY A 230 -3.01 14.22 -16.01
N SER A 231 -3.45 13.02 -15.59
CA SER A 231 -4.60 12.34 -16.20
C SER A 231 -5.94 12.72 -15.55
N GLN A 232 -7.04 12.56 -16.31
CA GLN A 232 -8.41 12.86 -15.84
C GLN A 232 -8.84 12.01 -14.63
N ASP A 233 -8.35 10.77 -14.50
CA ASP A 233 -8.64 9.94 -13.33
C ASP A 233 -8.00 10.50 -12.06
N GLY A 234 -6.81 11.12 -12.17
CA GLY A 234 -6.22 11.91 -11.10
C GLY A 234 -7.10 13.08 -10.67
N LEU A 235 -7.79 13.73 -11.61
CA LEU A 235 -8.69 14.84 -11.31
C LEU A 235 -9.92 14.37 -10.53
N GLN A 236 -10.60 13.29 -10.93
CA GLN A 236 -11.75 12.75 -10.23
C GLN A 236 -11.38 12.25 -8.83
N ARG A 237 -10.26 11.57 -8.69
CA ARG A 237 -9.75 11.14 -7.38
C ARG A 237 -9.46 12.33 -6.48
N ASN A 238 -8.87 13.39 -7.02
CA ASN A 238 -8.61 14.61 -6.26
C ASN A 238 -9.91 15.27 -5.79
N VAL A 239 -10.97 15.29 -6.60
CA VAL A 239 -12.29 15.77 -6.19
C VAL A 239 -12.84 14.95 -5.01
N MET A 240 -12.74 13.62 -5.06
CA MET A 240 -13.16 12.76 -3.94
C MET A 240 -12.31 13.03 -2.68
N LYS A 241 -11.01 13.20 -2.85
CA LYS A 241 -10.09 13.52 -1.75
C LYS A 241 -10.46 14.84 -1.07
N GLU A 242 -10.69 15.89 -1.83
CA GLU A 242 -11.09 17.21 -1.27
C GLU A 242 -12.47 17.15 -0.59
N MET A 243 -13.43 16.45 -1.20
CA MET A 243 -14.74 16.21 -0.58
C MET A 243 -14.61 15.51 0.78
N LEU A 244 -13.79 14.45 0.86
CA LEU A 244 -13.54 13.72 2.10
C LEU A 244 -12.83 14.57 3.16
N LYS A 245 -11.90 15.45 2.75
CA LYS A 245 -11.27 16.42 3.66
C LYS A 245 -12.27 17.43 4.18
N ASP A 246 -13.16 17.94 3.33
CA ASP A 246 -14.20 18.88 3.73
C ASP A 246 -15.21 18.28 4.71
N ILE A 247 -15.60 17.02 4.49
CA ILE A 247 -16.47 16.28 5.42
C ILE A 247 -15.76 16.11 6.76
N GLU A 248 -14.50 15.68 6.76
CA GLU A 248 -13.74 15.45 8.00
C GLU A 248 -13.53 16.75 8.78
N ARG A 249 -13.29 17.88 8.08
CA ARG A 249 -13.15 19.21 8.70
C ARG A 249 -14.45 19.67 9.36
N LYS A 250 -15.60 19.46 8.70
CA LYS A 250 -16.93 19.86 9.22
C LYS A 250 -17.43 18.93 10.31
N MET A 251 -17.09 17.66 10.23
CA MET A 251 -17.55 16.60 11.11
C MET A 251 -16.38 15.64 11.43
N PRO A 252 -15.52 15.96 12.40
CA PRO A 252 -14.35 15.14 12.72
C PRO A 252 -14.72 13.68 13.05
N GLY A 253 -13.88 12.73 12.63
CA GLY A 253 -14.06 11.29 12.82
C GLY A 253 -15.00 10.63 11.79
N ARG A 254 -15.41 11.33 10.73
CA ARG A 254 -16.31 10.74 9.71
C ARG A 254 -15.62 9.76 8.79
N LYS A 255 -14.37 9.97 8.44
CA LYS A 255 -13.60 8.98 7.67
C LYS A 255 -13.53 7.63 8.40
N GLU A 256 -13.30 7.65 9.71
CA GLU A 256 -13.30 6.44 10.53
C GLU A 256 -14.70 5.77 10.58
N THR A 257 -15.76 6.56 10.68
CA THR A 257 -17.14 6.07 10.63
C THR A 257 -17.45 5.44 9.27
N MET A 258 -16.99 6.04 8.16
CA MET A 258 -17.21 5.51 6.81
C MET A 258 -16.51 4.16 6.60
N ILE A 259 -15.25 4.02 7.03
CA ILE A 259 -14.54 2.72 6.97
C ILE A 259 -15.30 1.66 7.78
N ARG A 260 -15.75 1.99 8.97
CA ARG A 260 -16.54 1.07 9.80
C ARG A 260 -17.87 0.68 9.14
N ALA A 261 -18.48 1.60 8.39
CA ALA A 261 -19.70 1.28 7.63
C ALA A 261 -19.46 0.24 6.54
N LEU A 262 -18.28 0.24 5.89
CA LEU A 262 -17.90 -0.77 4.90
C LEU A 262 -17.75 -2.18 5.50
N THR A 263 -17.51 -2.29 6.80
CA THR A 263 -17.43 -3.57 7.52
C THR A 263 -18.75 -3.96 8.22
N ASN A 264 -19.82 -3.14 8.10
CA ASN A 264 -21.10 -3.35 8.76
C ASN A 264 -22.26 -3.16 7.79
N VAL A 265 -22.30 -4.03 6.78
CA VAL A 265 -23.34 -4.00 5.74
C VAL A 265 -24.59 -4.73 6.24
N ARG A 266 -25.77 -4.15 5.96
CA ARG A 266 -27.09 -4.77 6.22
C ARG A 266 -27.76 -5.10 4.88
N PRO A 267 -27.61 -6.32 4.35
CA PRO A 267 -28.12 -6.70 3.03
C PRO A 267 -29.63 -6.46 2.86
N SER A 268 -30.42 -6.73 3.89
CA SER A 268 -31.88 -6.51 3.89
C SER A 268 -32.30 -5.04 3.75
N HIS A 269 -31.38 -4.09 3.97
CA HIS A 269 -31.64 -2.65 3.85
C HIS A 269 -31.01 -2.06 2.57
N LEU A 270 -30.45 -2.91 1.70
CA LEU A 270 -29.97 -2.56 0.36
C LEU A 270 -30.93 -3.08 -0.69
N LEU A 271 -30.85 -2.55 -1.92
CA LEU A 271 -31.76 -2.95 -3.01
C LEU A 271 -31.22 -4.09 -3.90
N ASP A 272 -30.09 -4.69 -3.51
CA ASP A 272 -29.46 -5.76 -4.30
C ASP A 272 -30.06 -7.12 -4.00
N LYS A 273 -30.83 -7.62 -4.98
CA LYS A 273 -31.53 -8.92 -4.92
C LYS A 273 -30.59 -10.13 -4.86
N LYS A 274 -29.28 -9.96 -5.10
CA LYS A 274 -28.30 -11.06 -4.99
C LYS A 274 -27.89 -11.34 -3.55
N PHE A 275 -28.01 -10.33 -2.68
CA PHE A 275 -27.60 -10.43 -1.28
C PHE A 275 -28.78 -10.59 -0.31
N PHE A 276 -30.01 -10.33 -0.75
CA PHE A 276 -31.20 -10.51 0.05
C PHE A 276 -32.40 -10.94 -0.78
N ASP A 277 -33.11 -11.98 -0.34
CA ASP A 277 -34.29 -12.51 -0.99
C ASP A 277 -35.55 -11.75 -0.56
N PHE A 278 -35.91 -10.71 -1.31
CA PHE A 278 -37.12 -9.92 -1.06
C PHE A 278 -38.42 -10.62 -1.47
N LYS A 279 -38.36 -11.73 -2.21
CA LYS A 279 -39.57 -12.42 -2.72
C LYS A 279 -40.16 -13.38 -1.70
N ASN A 280 -39.31 -13.93 -0.82
CA ASN A 280 -39.73 -14.95 0.16
C ASN A 280 -39.78 -14.39 1.59
N LEU A 281 -40.13 -13.11 1.73
CA LEU A 281 -40.45 -12.53 3.04
C LEU A 281 -41.86 -13.02 3.46
N LEU A 282 -41.89 -13.93 4.42
CA LEU A 282 -43.13 -14.39 5.09
C LEU A 282 -43.23 -13.74 6.47
#